data_e0077994dcb2c14236393b381ba4fa1b
#
_entry.id   e0077994dcb2c14236393b381ba4fa1b
#
_cell.length_a   1.000
_cell.length_b   1.000
_cell.length_c   1.000
_cell.angle_alpha   90.00
_cell.angle_beta   90.00
_cell.angle_gamma   90.00
#
_symmetry.space_group_name_H-M   'P 1'
#
loop_
_entity.id
_entity.type
_entity.pdbx_description
1 polymer ?
#
loop_
_entity_poly.entity_id
_entity_poly.type
_entity_poly.pdbx_seq_one_letter_code
_entity_poly.pdbx_strand_id
1 'polypeptide(L)'
;MGNKVAVELLSKYKVEQKQRIIGAFALVYWLLSFWWERFAFYEGAAEARPVTHIVIKLLTLITVYLTALFFTNAVQGFKARGAAAQTLIYALPLFIIVTGFWAVCGAYPFTAGDQFNILESARYYETMKGFFNYWTMYIPMIAMNIAPFPAFTVVFKIWLMSLAAGYCVYRLVRVTGSKLSFLLYLPFLLPPGLYQSYSIHRCPMYAVLYLLYACVLICDHLEKKTIGTGKFLLLSFMTAVLTQWRSEGIYLLVLGPVLLYFTYKPTLDAKKKAAALAAMLLVQLAVYLPSAFDKEENGHRALPFFEYLITSMERNGLDKEKNAADLAIVNRYISVDAIHELNERQGDYNYNDNIIIYYGLVPGATDQDKVDFQNAVIRLMIHNPLVYIRSQIGAWLHISNAFQYERTLDYAANIFKNLYVPTAWLIGLWVYMLVKKQWCYWFITSGHLCHMAITTALLPAAYFKYYYSEYMYAALTATLAVCFLVKRHREKKSRTEA
;
A
#
# COMPACT_ATOMS: atom_id res chain seq x y z
N MET A 1 14.56 50.25 9.67
CA MET A 1 13.60 49.54 8.80
C MET A 1 14.23 48.98 7.52
N GLY A 2 15.13 49.68 6.84
CA GLY A 2 15.71 49.28 5.55
C GLY A 2 16.50 47.94 5.54
N ASN A 3 17.21 47.59 6.62
CA ASN A 3 18.03 46.39 6.67
C ASN A 3 17.21 45.08 6.73
N LYS A 4 16.04 45.06 7.34
CA LYS A 4 15.15 43.88 7.38
C LYS A 4 14.52 43.59 6.01
N VAL A 5 14.07 44.63 5.31
CA VAL A 5 13.48 44.53 3.98
C VAL A 5 14.53 44.02 2.96
N ALA A 6 15.75 44.54 3.01
CA ALA A 6 16.84 44.10 2.14
C ALA A 6 17.22 42.62 2.38
N VAL A 7 17.28 42.16 3.63
CA VAL A 7 17.55 40.77 3.98
C VAL A 7 16.43 39.83 3.49
N GLU A 8 15.17 40.28 3.62
CA GLU A 8 13.99 39.53 3.18
C GLU A 8 13.94 39.38 1.64
N LEU A 9 14.23 40.48 0.91
CA LEU A 9 14.32 40.48 -0.54
C LEU A 9 15.47 39.60 -1.05
N LEU A 10 16.64 39.64 -0.43
CA LEU A 10 17.77 38.79 -0.77
C LEU A 10 17.50 37.32 -0.49
N SER A 11 16.80 37.00 0.60
CA SER A 11 16.40 35.63 0.91
C SER A 11 15.40 35.10 -0.13
N LYS A 12 14.41 35.89 -0.51
CA LYS A 12 13.41 35.55 -1.55
C LYS A 12 14.09 35.34 -2.91
N TYR A 13 14.99 36.24 -3.31
CA TYR A 13 15.74 36.11 -4.56
C TYR A 13 16.58 34.81 -4.62
N LYS A 14 17.28 34.45 -3.53
CA LYS A 14 18.03 33.19 -3.42
C LYS A 14 17.13 31.96 -3.54
N VAL A 15 15.94 31.99 -2.97
CA VAL A 15 14.96 30.89 -3.07
C VAL A 15 14.46 30.74 -4.51
N GLU A 16 14.11 31.86 -5.17
CA GLU A 16 13.65 31.85 -6.55
C GLU A 16 14.76 31.36 -7.51
N GLN A 17 15.99 31.84 -7.35
CA GLN A 17 17.14 31.38 -8.15
C GLN A 17 17.37 29.87 -7.99
N LYS A 18 17.30 29.35 -6.78
CA LYS A 18 17.42 27.92 -6.50
C LYS A 18 16.32 27.11 -7.22
N GLN A 19 15.06 27.56 -7.14
CA GLN A 19 13.94 26.87 -7.80
C GLN A 19 14.10 26.88 -9.32
N ARG A 20 14.60 27.95 -9.92
CA ARG A 20 14.90 28.04 -11.36
C ARG A 20 15.98 27.05 -11.77
N ILE A 21 17.07 26.91 -11.00
CA ILE A 21 18.16 25.95 -11.28
C ILE A 21 17.64 24.52 -11.20
N ILE A 22 16.87 24.19 -10.16
CA ILE A 22 16.27 22.85 -10.01
C ILE A 22 15.28 22.58 -11.16
N GLY A 23 14.46 23.57 -11.53
CA GLY A 23 13.54 23.47 -12.65
C GLY A 23 14.25 23.23 -13.98
N ALA A 24 15.33 23.98 -14.27
CA ALA A 24 16.14 23.79 -15.45
C ALA A 24 16.79 22.38 -15.49
N PHE A 25 17.36 21.93 -14.37
CA PHE A 25 17.89 20.56 -14.25
C PHE A 25 16.83 19.51 -14.54
N ALA A 26 15.66 19.63 -13.91
CA ALA A 26 14.56 18.68 -14.10
C ALA A 26 14.07 18.67 -15.56
N LEU A 27 14.00 19.85 -16.20
CA LEU A 27 13.59 19.98 -17.60
C LEU A 27 14.61 19.30 -18.55
N VAL A 28 15.90 19.55 -18.35
CA VAL A 28 16.95 18.91 -19.17
C VAL A 28 16.92 17.40 -18.99
N TYR A 29 16.82 16.92 -17.74
CA TYR A 29 16.72 15.51 -17.46
C TYR A 29 15.48 14.87 -18.12
N TRP A 30 14.35 15.55 -18.04
CA TRP A 30 13.11 15.14 -18.66
C TRP A 30 13.21 15.07 -20.18
N LEU A 31 13.83 16.05 -20.84
CA LEU A 31 14.09 16.02 -22.28
C LEU A 31 14.98 14.83 -22.66
N LEU A 32 16.01 14.53 -21.88
CA LEU A 32 16.85 13.36 -22.09
C LEU A 32 16.08 12.04 -21.94
N SER A 33 15.03 12.01 -21.11
CA SER A 33 14.22 10.81 -20.94
C SER A 33 13.50 10.34 -22.20
N PHE A 34 13.24 11.22 -23.17
CA PHE A 34 12.68 10.85 -24.48
C PHE A 34 13.70 10.12 -25.37
N TRP A 35 14.98 10.35 -25.15
CA TRP A 35 16.03 9.66 -25.91
C TRP A 35 16.32 8.27 -25.37
N TRP A 36 16.39 8.09 -24.04
CA TRP A 36 16.78 6.82 -23.45
C TRP A 36 15.60 5.88 -23.17
N GLU A 37 14.35 6.30 -23.26
CA GLU A 37 13.18 5.44 -23.06
C GLU A 37 13.19 4.22 -24.00
N ARG A 38 13.74 4.35 -25.21
CA ARG A 38 13.92 3.24 -26.17
C ARG A 38 14.68 2.03 -25.62
N PHE A 39 15.42 2.18 -24.52
CA PHE A 39 16.14 1.08 -23.89
C PHE A 39 15.30 0.33 -22.84
N ALA A 40 14.21 0.90 -22.40
CA ALA A 40 13.38 0.34 -21.34
C ALA A 40 11.97 -0.05 -21.83
N PHE A 41 11.42 0.68 -22.79
CA PHE A 41 10.08 0.46 -23.32
C PHE A 41 10.14 -0.23 -24.68
N TYR A 42 9.04 -0.90 -25.05
CA TYR A 42 8.97 -1.55 -26.36
C TYR A 42 8.76 -0.54 -27.47
N GLU A 43 9.31 -0.86 -28.63
CA GLU A 43 9.13 -0.06 -29.84
C GLU A 43 7.64 0.09 -30.20
N GLY A 44 7.21 1.31 -30.56
CA GLY A 44 5.82 1.61 -30.86
C GLY A 44 4.89 1.74 -29.65
N ALA A 45 5.37 1.47 -28.42
CA ALA A 45 4.54 1.53 -27.22
C ALA A 45 4.03 2.95 -26.90
N ALA A 46 4.85 3.97 -27.15
CA ALA A 46 4.47 5.36 -26.94
C ALA A 46 3.40 5.83 -27.93
N GLU A 47 3.52 5.44 -29.19
CA GLU A 47 2.56 5.72 -30.26
C GLU A 47 1.23 5.00 -30.04
N ALA A 48 1.28 3.77 -29.56
CA ALA A 48 0.09 2.97 -29.23
C ALA A 48 -0.69 3.53 -28.03
N ARG A 49 -0.01 4.20 -27.09
CA ARG A 49 -0.59 4.73 -25.84
C ARG A 49 -0.18 6.19 -25.58
N PRO A 50 -0.45 7.14 -26.50
CA PRO A 50 0.09 8.51 -26.46
C PRO A 50 -0.34 9.28 -25.19
N VAL A 51 -1.57 9.10 -24.72
CA VAL A 51 -2.07 9.79 -23.52
C VAL A 51 -1.30 9.31 -22.28
N THR A 52 -1.15 8.01 -22.10
CA THR A 52 -0.38 7.43 -20.98
C THR A 52 1.06 7.88 -21.05
N HIS A 53 1.69 7.82 -22.22
CA HIS A 53 3.06 8.29 -22.42
C HIS A 53 3.25 9.74 -21.96
N ILE A 54 2.39 10.66 -22.40
CA ILE A 54 2.43 12.07 -21.99
C ILE A 54 2.25 12.22 -20.47
N VAL A 55 1.27 11.54 -19.89
CA VAL A 55 1.01 11.59 -18.43
C VAL A 55 2.24 11.10 -17.66
N ILE A 56 2.84 9.98 -18.08
CA ILE A 56 4.03 9.44 -17.42
C ILE A 56 5.23 10.36 -17.58
N LYS A 57 5.42 11.00 -18.75
CA LYS A 57 6.47 12.01 -18.93
C LYS A 57 6.30 13.20 -18.01
N LEU A 58 5.07 13.71 -17.84
CA LEU A 58 4.78 14.79 -16.89
C LEU A 58 5.02 14.36 -15.44
N LEU A 59 4.60 13.15 -15.05
CA LEU A 59 4.86 12.61 -13.72
C LEU A 59 6.36 12.39 -13.48
N THR A 60 7.11 12.00 -14.50
CA THR A 60 8.57 11.88 -14.44
C THR A 60 9.22 13.25 -14.19
N LEU A 61 8.81 14.30 -14.93
CA LEU A 61 9.29 15.67 -14.70
C LEU A 61 9.05 16.12 -13.26
N ILE A 62 7.82 15.92 -12.76
CA ILE A 62 7.45 16.26 -11.39
C ILE A 62 8.30 15.47 -10.38
N THR A 63 8.48 14.17 -10.60
CA THR A 63 9.27 13.29 -9.72
C THR A 63 10.73 13.72 -9.66
N VAL A 64 11.34 14.01 -10.81
CA VAL A 64 12.74 14.50 -10.89
C VAL A 64 12.87 15.85 -10.18
N TYR A 65 11.95 16.79 -10.44
CA TYR A 65 11.93 18.10 -9.77
C TYR A 65 11.82 17.97 -8.24
N LEU A 66 10.84 17.19 -7.75
CA LEU A 66 10.63 17.00 -6.31
C LEU A 66 11.81 16.28 -5.65
N THR A 67 12.41 15.31 -6.33
CA THR A 67 13.61 14.60 -5.87
C THR A 67 14.79 15.54 -5.75
N ALA A 68 15.07 16.34 -6.77
CA ALA A 68 16.14 17.33 -6.75
C ALA A 68 15.92 18.41 -5.67
N LEU A 69 14.68 18.87 -5.51
CA LEU A 69 14.29 19.81 -4.45
C LEU A 69 14.49 19.19 -3.05
N PHE A 70 14.09 17.93 -2.86
CA PHE A 70 14.28 17.21 -1.61
C PHE A 70 15.77 17.08 -1.26
N PHE A 71 16.60 16.60 -2.17
CA PHE A 71 18.05 16.47 -1.96
C PHE A 71 18.71 17.82 -1.67
N THR A 72 18.35 18.85 -2.44
CA THR A 72 18.90 20.20 -2.22
C THR A 72 18.52 20.73 -0.82
N ASN A 73 17.26 20.52 -0.40
CA ASN A 73 16.82 20.89 0.95
C ASN A 73 17.51 20.05 2.03
N ALA A 74 17.75 18.75 1.78
CA ALA A 74 18.45 17.88 2.71
C ALA A 74 19.90 18.34 2.91
N VAL A 75 20.63 18.62 1.83
CA VAL A 75 22.03 19.11 1.88
C VAL A 75 22.10 20.46 2.61
N GLN A 76 21.25 21.41 2.25
CA GLN A 76 21.23 22.74 2.87
C GLN A 76 20.81 22.69 4.36
N GLY A 77 19.86 21.80 4.68
CA GLY A 77 19.37 21.59 6.03
C GLY A 77 20.23 20.70 6.92
N PHE A 78 21.35 20.15 6.39
CA PHE A 78 22.10 19.13 7.10
C PHE A 78 22.65 19.65 8.43
N LYS A 79 23.32 20.82 8.44
CA LYS A 79 23.86 21.45 9.66
C LYS A 79 22.77 21.85 10.65
N ALA A 80 21.62 22.34 10.14
CA ALA A 80 20.48 22.77 10.96
C ALA A 80 19.55 21.61 11.37
N ARG A 81 19.88 20.38 11.00
CA ARG A 81 19.03 19.18 11.22
C ARG A 81 17.60 19.37 10.70
N GLY A 82 17.45 19.99 9.54
CA GLY A 82 16.18 20.21 8.89
C GLY A 82 15.42 18.91 8.59
N ALA A 83 14.12 18.99 8.41
CA ALA A 83 13.25 17.82 8.22
C ALA A 83 13.69 16.92 7.05
N ALA A 84 14.05 17.49 5.88
CA ALA A 84 14.52 16.73 4.73
C ALA A 84 15.84 16.00 5.03
N ALA A 85 16.79 16.68 5.69
CA ALA A 85 18.07 16.08 6.08
C ALA A 85 17.88 14.92 7.06
N GLN A 86 17.04 15.08 8.08
CA GLN A 86 16.75 14.02 9.04
C GLN A 86 16.03 12.85 8.38
N THR A 87 15.06 13.12 7.50
CA THR A 87 14.38 12.08 6.72
C THR A 87 15.38 11.28 5.88
N LEU A 88 16.30 11.96 5.19
CA LEU A 88 17.33 11.30 4.38
C LEU A 88 18.27 10.44 5.24
N ILE A 89 18.79 11.00 6.37
CA ILE A 89 19.68 10.28 7.29
C ILE A 89 19.01 9.00 7.80
N TYR A 90 17.72 9.07 8.13
CA TYR A 90 16.98 7.89 8.62
C TYR A 90 16.58 6.94 7.48
N ALA A 91 16.35 7.42 6.26
CA ALA A 91 16.02 6.56 5.12
C ALA A 91 17.21 5.71 4.64
N LEU A 92 18.41 6.29 4.63
CA LEU A 92 19.60 5.67 4.04
C LEU A 92 19.95 4.28 4.61
N PRO A 93 19.94 4.03 5.93
CA PRO A 93 20.26 2.71 6.45
C PRO A 93 19.31 1.63 5.92
N LEU A 94 18.01 1.90 5.92
CA LEU A 94 17.02 0.96 5.40
C LEU A 94 17.21 0.73 3.90
N PHE A 95 17.43 1.80 3.14
CA PHE A 95 17.67 1.72 1.70
C PHE A 95 18.90 0.86 1.38
N ILE A 96 20.03 1.08 2.08
CA ILE A 96 21.28 0.34 1.87
C ILE A 96 21.09 -1.13 2.22
N ILE A 97 20.47 -1.43 3.37
CA ILE A 97 20.29 -2.81 3.85
C ILE A 97 19.39 -3.59 2.87
N VAL A 98 18.23 -3.02 2.51
CA VAL A 98 17.25 -3.71 1.65
C VAL A 98 17.79 -3.87 0.22
N THR A 99 18.44 -2.82 -0.33
CA THR A 99 19.05 -2.89 -1.67
C THR A 99 20.22 -3.87 -1.69
N GLY A 100 21.08 -3.87 -0.66
CA GLY A 100 22.18 -4.81 -0.52
C GLY A 100 21.70 -6.26 -0.41
N PHE A 101 20.66 -6.50 0.41
CA PHE A 101 20.04 -7.81 0.51
C PHE A 101 19.48 -8.28 -0.84
N TRP A 102 18.72 -7.43 -1.52
CA TRP A 102 18.18 -7.73 -2.85
C TRP A 102 19.29 -8.04 -3.86
N ALA A 103 20.36 -7.26 -3.90
CA ALA A 103 21.49 -7.45 -4.82
C ALA A 103 22.24 -8.77 -4.57
N VAL A 104 22.39 -9.18 -3.30
CA VAL A 104 23.10 -10.42 -2.91
C VAL A 104 22.22 -11.66 -3.12
N CYS A 105 20.94 -11.58 -2.74
CA CYS A 105 20.03 -12.73 -2.87
C CYS A 105 19.64 -13.04 -4.32
N GLY A 106 19.98 -12.17 -5.29
CA GLY A 106 19.70 -12.38 -6.70
C GLY A 106 18.22 -12.58 -7.04
N ALA A 107 17.33 -12.22 -6.09
CA ALA A 107 15.90 -12.37 -6.26
C ALA A 107 15.41 -11.40 -7.33
N TYR A 108 15.45 -11.84 -8.57
CA TYR A 108 14.83 -11.15 -9.69
C TYR A 108 13.31 -11.27 -9.54
N PRO A 109 12.60 -10.18 -9.22
CA PRO A 109 11.14 -10.23 -9.07
C PRO A 109 10.40 -10.36 -10.41
N PHE A 110 11.14 -10.55 -11.53
CA PHE A 110 10.63 -10.41 -12.89
C PHE A 110 10.48 -11.74 -13.62
N THR A 111 10.66 -12.87 -12.95
CA THR A 111 10.73 -14.17 -13.63
C THR A 111 9.38 -14.87 -13.76
N ALA A 112 8.38 -14.54 -12.98
CA ALA A 112 7.06 -15.16 -13.07
C ALA A 112 5.96 -14.37 -12.33
N GLY A 113 4.69 -14.64 -12.71
CA GLY A 113 3.49 -14.17 -12.01
C GLY A 113 3.24 -12.66 -12.13
N ASP A 114 2.56 -12.12 -11.12
CA ASP A 114 2.11 -10.72 -11.08
C ASP A 114 3.23 -9.70 -11.35
N GLN A 115 4.44 -9.96 -10.86
CA GLN A 115 5.56 -9.01 -10.98
C GLN A 115 6.05 -8.89 -12.41
N PHE A 116 6.11 -10.03 -13.11
CA PHE A 116 6.41 -10.06 -14.54
C PHE A 116 5.33 -9.30 -15.33
N ASN A 117 4.06 -9.59 -15.07
CA ASN A 117 2.94 -8.93 -15.75
C ASN A 117 2.95 -7.40 -15.52
N ILE A 118 3.23 -6.95 -14.30
CA ILE A 118 3.33 -5.52 -13.99
C ILE A 118 4.46 -4.86 -14.80
N LEU A 119 5.62 -5.50 -14.89
CA LEU A 119 6.74 -4.97 -15.64
C LEU A 119 6.46 -4.94 -17.14
N GLU A 120 5.98 -6.05 -17.70
CA GLU A 120 5.67 -6.16 -19.13
C GLU A 120 4.61 -5.13 -19.55
N SER A 121 3.51 -5.02 -18.80
CA SER A 121 2.48 -4.02 -19.08
C SER A 121 3.02 -2.59 -18.96
N ALA A 122 3.88 -2.33 -17.98
CA ALA A 122 4.53 -1.02 -17.85
C ALA A 122 5.40 -0.67 -19.07
N ARG A 123 6.08 -1.66 -19.66
CA ARG A 123 6.91 -1.46 -20.86
C ARG A 123 6.09 -1.16 -22.12
N TYR A 124 4.79 -1.51 -22.14
CA TYR A 124 3.84 -1.15 -23.19
C TYR A 124 3.04 0.12 -22.89
N TYR A 125 3.36 0.87 -21.81
CA TYR A 125 2.54 1.98 -21.30
C TYR A 125 1.08 1.59 -21.02
N GLU A 126 0.84 0.31 -20.75
CA GLU A 126 -0.46 -0.21 -20.38
C GLU A 126 -0.79 0.15 -18.92
N THR A 127 -1.87 0.89 -18.69
CA THR A 127 -2.21 1.41 -17.37
C THR A 127 -3.05 0.47 -16.52
N MET A 128 -3.75 -0.44 -17.19
CA MET A 128 -4.66 -1.38 -16.55
C MET A 128 -4.46 -2.77 -17.16
N LYS A 129 -4.36 -3.78 -16.32
CA LYS A 129 -4.35 -5.19 -16.74
C LYS A 129 -4.95 -6.05 -15.65
N GLY A 130 -6.10 -6.64 -15.92
CA GLY A 130 -6.83 -7.42 -14.93
C GLY A 130 -7.15 -6.57 -13.68
N PHE A 131 -6.68 -7.00 -12.52
CA PHE A 131 -6.89 -6.29 -11.25
C PHE A 131 -5.78 -5.26 -10.90
N PHE A 132 -4.80 -5.03 -11.77
CA PHE A 132 -3.82 -3.96 -11.58
C PHE A 132 -4.36 -2.66 -12.14
N ASN A 133 -4.28 -1.60 -11.36
CA ASN A 133 -4.70 -0.26 -11.76
C ASN A 133 -3.51 0.63 -12.13
N TYR A 134 -3.78 1.79 -12.67
CA TYR A 134 -2.77 2.76 -13.11
C TYR A 134 -1.80 3.19 -12.00
N TRP A 135 -2.18 3.24 -10.71
CA TRP A 135 -1.23 3.53 -9.62
C TRP A 135 -0.12 2.49 -9.51
N THR A 136 -0.48 1.22 -9.70
CA THR A 136 0.49 0.12 -9.72
C THR A 136 1.44 0.23 -10.91
N MET A 137 0.92 0.61 -12.07
CA MET A 137 1.69 0.68 -13.32
C MET A 137 2.56 1.95 -13.43
N TYR A 138 2.12 3.07 -12.86
CA TYR A 138 2.86 4.34 -12.93
C TYR A 138 4.24 4.28 -12.26
N ILE A 139 4.37 3.55 -11.15
CA ILE A 139 5.65 3.44 -10.43
C ILE A 139 6.75 2.85 -11.31
N PRO A 140 6.60 1.65 -11.92
CA PRO A 140 7.60 1.11 -12.82
C PRO A 140 7.80 1.97 -14.08
N MET A 141 6.75 2.57 -14.65
CA MET A 141 6.87 3.46 -15.80
C MET A 141 7.72 4.70 -15.48
N ILE A 142 7.46 5.36 -14.35
CA ILE A 142 8.27 6.51 -13.89
C ILE A 142 9.70 6.08 -13.61
N ALA A 143 9.90 4.95 -12.92
CA ALA A 143 11.23 4.43 -12.63
C ALA A 143 12.05 4.22 -13.89
N MET A 144 11.49 3.54 -14.90
CA MET A 144 12.15 3.28 -16.18
C MET A 144 12.36 4.54 -17.02
N ASN A 145 11.57 5.60 -16.85
CA ASN A 145 11.82 6.91 -17.43
C ASN A 145 12.93 7.68 -16.69
N ILE A 146 13.17 7.41 -15.40
CA ILE A 146 14.29 7.97 -14.66
C ILE A 146 15.58 7.22 -15.01
N ALA A 147 15.60 5.90 -14.98
CA ALA A 147 16.75 5.10 -15.39
C ALA A 147 16.29 3.94 -16.26
N PRO A 148 16.78 3.84 -17.52
CA PRO A 148 16.19 3.02 -18.56
C PRO A 148 16.57 1.54 -18.46
N PHE A 149 16.37 0.94 -17.29
CA PHE A 149 16.56 -0.50 -17.08
C PHE A 149 15.55 -1.06 -16.06
N PRO A 150 14.98 -2.24 -16.32
CA PRO A 150 13.90 -2.82 -15.51
C PRO A 150 14.24 -2.98 -14.02
N ALA A 151 15.49 -3.35 -13.71
CA ALA A 151 15.94 -3.53 -12.32
C ALA A 151 15.84 -2.23 -11.48
N PHE A 152 15.90 -1.05 -12.11
CA PHE A 152 15.74 0.23 -11.42
C PHE A 152 14.34 0.39 -10.81
N THR A 153 13.33 -0.30 -11.33
CA THR A 153 11.99 -0.33 -10.74
C THR A 153 12.02 -0.80 -9.29
N VAL A 154 12.83 -1.83 -8.99
CA VAL A 154 12.99 -2.33 -7.60
C VAL A 154 13.72 -1.30 -6.75
N VAL A 155 14.86 -0.78 -7.24
CA VAL A 155 15.66 0.23 -6.52
C VAL A 155 14.82 1.48 -6.22
N PHE A 156 14.08 1.96 -7.21
CA PHE A 156 13.20 3.12 -7.06
C PHE A 156 12.10 2.88 -6.02
N LYS A 157 11.48 1.70 -6.05
CA LYS A 157 10.48 1.33 -5.04
C LYS A 157 11.09 1.25 -3.65
N ILE A 158 12.25 0.57 -3.47
CA ILE A 158 12.95 0.51 -2.19
C ILE A 158 13.27 1.93 -1.69
N TRP A 159 13.66 2.82 -2.60
CA TRP A 159 13.92 4.22 -2.29
C TRP A 159 12.68 4.93 -1.75
N LEU A 160 11.54 4.83 -2.44
CA LEU A 160 10.27 5.43 -2.00
C LEU A 160 9.82 4.90 -0.63
N MET A 161 9.92 3.59 -0.42
CA MET A 161 9.58 2.96 0.85
C MET A 161 10.50 3.41 1.98
N SER A 162 11.81 3.48 1.71
CA SER A 162 12.81 3.92 2.68
C SER A 162 12.62 5.39 3.06
N LEU A 163 12.27 6.26 2.10
CA LEU A 163 11.94 7.66 2.37
C LEU A 163 10.70 7.79 3.26
N ALA A 164 9.65 7.02 2.97
CA ALA A 164 8.43 7.01 3.77
C ALA A 164 8.71 6.52 5.21
N ALA A 165 9.44 5.41 5.36
CA ALA A 165 9.85 4.87 6.65
C ALA A 165 10.75 5.85 7.41
N GLY A 166 11.75 6.43 6.75
CA GLY A 166 12.66 7.43 7.33
C GLY A 166 11.91 8.68 7.79
N TYR A 167 10.92 9.14 7.03
CA TYR A 167 10.06 10.24 7.45
C TYR A 167 9.20 9.87 8.67
N CYS A 168 8.64 8.67 8.70
CA CYS A 168 7.89 8.19 9.86
C CYS A 168 8.78 8.16 11.12
N VAL A 169 9.98 7.57 11.01
CA VAL A 169 10.95 7.56 12.13
C VAL A 169 11.31 8.98 12.55
N TYR A 170 11.59 9.90 11.62
CA TYR A 170 11.84 11.30 11.93
C TYR A 170 10.70 11.93 12.74
N ARG A 171 9.45 11.70 12.30
CA ARG A 171 8.28 12.22 13.00
C ARG A 171 8.11 11.62 14.40
N LEU A 172 8.32 10.32 14.53
CA LEU A 172 8.26 9.61 15.82
C LEU A 172 9.34 10.11 16.79
N VAL A 173 10.60 10.22 16.34
CA VAL A 173 11.69 10.77 17.14
C VAL A 173 11.35 12.17 17.63
N ARG A 174 10.81 13.02 16.76
CA ARG A 174 10.42 14.39 17.09
C ARG A 174 9.32 14.45 18.15
N VAL A 175 8.29 13.61 18.05
CA VAL A 175 7.15 13.60 18.97
C VAL A 175 7.50 12.95 20.32
N THR A 176 8.26 11.85 20.28
CA THR A 176 8.57 11.05 21.48
C THR A 176 9.87 11.47 22.18
N GLY A 177 10.80 12.06 21.43
CA GLY A 177 12.19 12.32 21.90
C GLY A 177 13.02 11.05 22.03
N SER A 178 12.56 9.89 21.53
CA SER A 178 13.17 8.58 21.77
C SER A 178 13.78 7.99 20.50
N LYS A 179 15.01 7.50 20.61
CA LYS A 179 15.66 6.70 19.55
C LYS A 179 15.01 5.31 19.37
N LEU A 180 14.20 4.84 20.31
CA LEU A 180 13.42 3.61 20.15
C LEU A 180 12.41 3.67 18.97
N SER A 181 12.17 4.86 18.42
CA SER A 181 11.42 5.05 17.17
C SER A 181 11.99 4.24 15.99
N PHE A 182 13.27 3.85 16.04
CA PHE A 182 13.89 2.96 15.04
C PHE A 182 13.34 1.53 15.08
N LEU A 183 12.62 1.11 16.11
CA LEU A 183 11.90 -0.17 16.13
C LEU A 183 10.89 -0.27 14.97
N LEU A 184 10.45 0.86 14.39
CA LEU A 184 9.62 0.87 13.20
C LEU A 184 10.31 0.26 11.97
N TYR A 185 11.61 0.03 11.97
CA TYR A 185 12.28 -0.68 10.86
C TYR A 185 12.13 -2.20 10.92
N LEU A 186 11.80 -2.77 12.09
CA LEU A 186 11.67 -4.22 12.23
C LEU A 186 10.72 -4.83 11.18
N PRO A 187 9.50 -4.30 10.94
CA PRO A 187 8.59 -4.88 9.94
C PRO A 187 9.11 -4.82 8.49
N PHE A 188 10.12 -4.00 8.21
CA PHE A 188 10.78 -3.95 6.90
C PHE A 188 11.95 -4.92 6.79
N LEU A 189 12.61 -5.25 7.90
CA LEU A 189 13.85 -6.04 7.95
C LEU A 189 13.63 -7.50 8.33
N LEU A 190 12.50 -7.82 8.98
CA LEU A 190 12.13 -9.20 9.26
C LEU A 190 11.78 -9.94 7.96
N PRO A 191 12.01 -11.26 7.85
CA PRO A 191 11.91 -12.01 6.60
C PRO A 191 10.67 -11.72 5.75
N PRO A 192 9.44 -11.75 6.29
CA PRO A 192 8.26 -11.48 5.46
C PRO A 192 8.19 -10.03 4.96
N GLY A 193 8.60 -9.08 5.78
CA GLY A 193 8.63 -7.67 5.41
C GLY A 193 9.79 -7.33 4.47
N LEU A 194 10.93 -7.98 4.64
CA LEU A 194 12.08 -7.81 3.77
C LEU A 194 11.73 -8.22 2.34
N TYR A 195 11.06 -9.37 2.16
CA TYR A 195 10.53 -9.78 0.85
C TYR A 195 9.55 -8.74 0.28
N GLN A 196 8.62 -8.23 1.10
CA GLN A 196 7.69 -7.19 0.67
C GLN A 196 8.41 -5.87 0.29
N SER A 197 9.54 -5.60 0.91
CA SER A 197 10.29 -4.36 0.68
C SER A 197 10.91 -4.27 -0.72
N TYR A 198 11.30 -5.38 -1.34
CA TYR A 198 11.82 -5.37 -2.71
C TYR A 198 10.82 -5.89 -3.77
N SER A 199 9.73 -6.52 -3.37
CA SER A 199 8.69 -6.96 -4.29
C SER A 199 7.98 -5.80 -4.98
N ILE A 200 7.80 -5.83 -6.30
CA ILE A 200 7.10 -4.77 -7.06
C ILE A 200 5.57 -4.91 -7.04
N HIS A 201 5.03 -5.86 -6.28
CA HIS A 201 3.59 -5.99 -6.08
C HIS A 201 2.95 -4.69 -5.55
N ARG A 202 1.67 -4.50 -5.87
CA ARG A 202 0.88 -3.34 -5.43
C ARG A 202 0.70 -3.24 -3.91
N CYS A 203 0.59 -4.39 -3.23
CA CYS A 203 0.28 -4.44 -1.81
C CYS A 203 1.32 -3.78 -0.89
N PRO A 204 2.65 -3.99 -1.07
CA PRO A 204 3.64 -3.36 -0.22
C PRO A 204 3.67 -1.83 -0.32
N MET A 205 3.52 -1.27 -1.52
CA MET A 205 3.45 0.19 -1.67
C MET A 205 2.19 0.78 -1.03
N TYR A 206 1.05 0.10 -1.20
CA TYR A 206 -0.18 0.46 -0.50
C TYR A 206 0.04 0.49 1.02
N ALA A 207 0.62 -0.57 1.59
CA ALA A 207 0.88 -0.68 3.02
C ALA A 207 1.77 0.45 3.55
N VAL A 208 2.82 0.81 2.80
CA VAL A 208 3.75 1.90 3.19
C VAL A 208 3.10 3.27 3.06
N LEU A 209 2.31 3.52 2.02
CA LEU A 209 1.54 4.77 1.88
C LEU A 209 0.50 4.90 2.98
N TYR A 210 -0.16 3.82 3.35
CA TYR A 210 -1.13 3.83 4.45
C TYR A 210 -0.45 4.03 5.82
N LEU A 211 0.71 3.40 6.04
CA LEU A 211 1.56 3.64 7.20
C LEU A 211 1.96 5.12 7.29
N LEU A 212 2.43 5.71 6.18
CA LEU A 212 2.81 7.11 6.11
C LEU A 212 1.62 8.03 6.43
N TYR A 213 0.46 7.75 5.85
CA TYR A 213 -0.78 8.48 6.10
C TYR A 213 -1.17 8.44 7.59
N ALA A 214 -1.22 7.24 8.18
CA ALA A 214 -1.52 7.05 9.60
C ALA A 214 -0.49 7.75 10.51
N CYS A 215 0.81 7.64 10.21
CA CYS A 215 1.88 8.30 10.95
C CYS A 215 1.75 9.83 10.93
N VAL A 216 1.43 10.41 9.77
CA VAL A 216 1.19 11.85 9.63
C VAL A 216 0.03 12.29 10.51
N LEU A 217 -1.12 11.60 10.44
CA LEU A 217 -2.31 11.93 11.22
C LEU A 217 -2.03 11.82 12.74
N ILE A 218 -1.42 10.74 13.19
CA ILE A 218 -1.09 10.51 14.59
C ILE A 218 -0.15 11.59 15.11
N CYS A 219 0.96 11.84 14.40
CA CYS A 219 1.95 12.83 14.82
C CYS A 219 1.40 14.25 14.80
N ASP A 220 0.57 14.62 13.82
CA ASP A 220 -0.05 15.93 13.76
C ASP A 220 -1.05 16.14 14.89
N HIS A 221 -1.81 15.10 15.23
CA HIS A 221 -2.75 15.15 16.36
C HIS A 221 -2.00 15.31 17.68
N LEU A 222 -0.90 14.57 17.89
CA LEU A 222 -0.04 14.70 19.09
C LEU A 222 0.60 16.11 19.20
N GLU A 223 1.04 16.66 18.07
CA GLU A 223 1.63 18.01 18.02
C GLU A 223 0.57 19.14 17.98
N LYS A 224 -0.72 18.78 17.96
CA LYS A 224 -1.86 19.75 17.85
C LYS A 224 -1.69 20.70 16.66
N LYS A 225 -1.20 20.19 15.53
CA LYS A 225 -0.93 21.00 14.35
C LYS A 225 -2.20 21.51 13.70
N THR A 226 -2.11 22.74 13.19
CA THR A 226 -3.09 23.28 12.25
C THR A 226 -2.85 22.72 10.86
N ILE A 227 -3.90 22.62 10.06
CA ILE A 227 -3.81 22.18 8.68
C ILE A 227 -3.89 23.38 7.73
N GLY A 228 -2.85 23.57 6.91
CA GLY A 228 -2.85 24.52 5.80
C GLY A 228 -3.40 23.87 4.52
N THR A 229 -3.82 24.69 3.55
CA THR A 229 -4.44 24.23 2.30
C THR A 229 -3.60 23.20 1.55
N GLY A 230 -2.30 23.44 1.37
CA GLY A 230 -1.43 22.49 0.64
C GLY A 230 -1.33 21.12 1.30
N LYS A 231 -1.23 21.08 2.64
CA LYS A 231 -1.22 19.83 3.39
C LYS A 231 -2.57 19.12 3.33
N PHE A 232 -3.66 19.89 3.41
CA PHE A 232 -5.00 19.35 3.27
C PHE A 232 -5.18 18.67 1.90
N LEU A 233 -4.82 19.36 0.81
CA LEU A 233 -4.89 18.80 -0.54
C LEU A 233 -4.02 17.54 -0.69
N LEU A 234 -2.82 17.55 -0.12
CA LEU A 234 -1.93 16.36 -0.14
C LEU A 234 -2.58 15.17 0.59
N LEU A 235 -3.15 15.37 1.78
CA LEU A 235 -3.80 14.29 2.53
C LEU A 235 -5.09 13.81 1.83
N SER A 236 -5.85 14.72 1.23
CA SER A 236 -7.02 14.37 0.40
C SER A 236 -6.61 13.54 -0.82
N PHE A 237 -5.53 13.93 -1.48
CA PHE A 237 -4.96 13.16 -2.60
C PHE A 237 -4.47 11.78 -2.14
N MET A 238 -3.74 11.69 -1.03
CA MET A 238 -3.32 10.39 -0.47
C MET A 238 -4.51 9.50 -0.13
N THR A 239 -5.58 10.06 0.44
CA THR A 239 -6.82 9.32 0.71
C THR A 239 -7.44 8.79 -0.59
N ALA A 240 -7.53 9.63 -1.63
CA ALA A 240 -8.06 9.25 -2.93
C ALA A 240 -7.23 8.13 -3.57
N VAL A 241 -5.91 8.24 -3.53
CA VAL A 241 -5.00 7.22 -4.03
C VAL A 241 -5.18 5.91 -3.27
N LEU A 242 -5.21 5.94 -1.93
CA LEU A 242 -5.41 4.74 -1.10
C LEU A 242 -6.77 4.08 -1.34
N THR A 243 -7.83 4.87 -1.54
CA THR A 243 -9.17 4.36 -1.87
C THR A 243 -9.19 3.54 -3.16
N GLN A 244 -8.38 3.93 -4.13
CA GLN A 244 -8.41 3.34 -5.48
C GLN A 244 -7.30 2.33 -5.74
N TRP A 245 -6.20 2.40 -4.99
CA TRP A 245 -5.06 1.50 -5.19
C TRP A 245 -5.44 0.04 -5.02
N ARG A 246 -6.35 -0.20 -4.07
CA ARG A 246 -6.91 -1.52 -3.80
C ARG A 246 -8.43 -1.40 -3.61
N SER A 247 -9.15 -2.40 -4.12
CA SER A 247 -10.61 -2.49 -3.97
C SER A 247 -11.06 -2.42 -2.50
N GLU A 248 -10.26 -3.00 -1.61
CA GLU A 248 -10.50 -3.01 -0.16
C GLU A 248 -10.37 -1.63 0.47
N GLY A 249 -9.72 -0.67 -0.20
CA GLY A 249 -9.58 0.70 0.28
C GLY A 249 -10.83 1.56 0.18
N ILE A 250 -11.92 1.06 -0.43
CA ILE A 250 -13.14 1.85 -0.71
C ILE A 250 -13.78 2.48 0.53
N TYR A 251 -13.65 1.86 1.70
CA TYR A 251 -14.15 2.42 2.97
C TYR A 251 -13.54 3.78 3.32
N LEU A 252 -12.35 4.09 2.79
CA LEU A 252 -11.68 5.39 2.99
C LEU A 252 -12.43 6.55 2.34
N LEU A 253 -13.37 6.30 1.40
CA LEU A 253 -14.28 7.34 0.90
C LEU A 253 -15.08 7.97 2.04
N VAL A 254 -15.52 7.17 2.99
CA VAL A 254 -16.30 7.62 4.16
C VAL A 254 -15.37 7.94 5.33
N LEU A 255 -14.44 7.06 5.62
CA LEU A 255 -13.57 7.20 6.78
C LEU A 255 -12.53 8.33 6.61
N GLY A 256 -12.06 8.61 5.40
CA GLY A 256 -11.06 9.65 5.14
C GLY A 256 -11.47 11.04 5.64
N PRO A 257 -12.66 11.56 5.29
CA PRO A 257 -13.19 12.81 5.85
C PRO A 257 -13.27 12.79 7.39
N VAL A 258 -13.69 11.67 7.97
CA VAL A 258 -13.78 11.47 9.42
C VAL A 258 -12.39 11.55 10.06
N LEU A 259 -11.39 10.91 9.48
CA LEU A 259 -10.00 10.95 9.95
C LEU A 259 -9.46 12.38 9.96
N LEU A 260 -9.64 13.12 8.87
CA LEU A 260 -9.20 14.52 8.79
C LEU A 260 -9.94 15.41 9.81
N TYR A 261 -11.25 15.19 9.98
CA TYR A 261 -12.06 15.94 10.95
C TYR A 261 -11.56 15.73 12.39
N PHE A 262 -11.33 14.48 12.81
CA PHE A 262 -10.91 14.18 14.18
C PHE A 262 -9.44 14.53 14.45
N THR A 263 -8.58 14.48 13.43
CA THR A 263 -7.18 14.89 13.55
C THR A 263 -7.06 16.40 13.73
N TYR A 264 -7.83 17.22 12.99
CA TYR A 264 -7.69 18.68 12.93
C TYR A 264 -8.91 19.44 13.49
N LYS A 265 -9.77 18.77 14.23
CA LYS A 265 -11.01 19.33 14.81
C LYS A 265 -10.83 20.69 15.53
N PRO A 266 -9.78 20.88 16.35
CA PRO A 266 -9.61 22.12 17.11
C PRO A 266 -9.34 23.35 16.23
N THR A 267 -8.97 23.15 14.97
CA THR A 267 -8.40 24.21 14.10
C THR A 267 -9.28 24.58 12.92
N LEU A 268 -10.37 23.84 12.69
CA LEU A 268 -11.27 24.05 11.55
C LEU A 268 -12.61 24.61 12.00
N ASP A 269 -12.99 25.79 11.52
CA ASP A 269 -14.36 26.33 11.62
C ASP A 269 -15.33 25.58 10.67
N ALA A 270 -16.65 25.80 10.82
CA ALA A 270 -17.67 25.08 10.06
C ALA A 270 -17.53 25.31 8.54
N LYS A 271 -17.22 26.54 8.11
CA LYS A 271 -17.05 26.86 6.66
C LYS A 271 -15.83 26.17 6.09
N LYS A 272 -14.69 26.16 6.81
CA LYS A 272 -13.50 25.46 6.38
C LYS A 272 -13.69 23.95 6.35
N LYS A 273 -14.48 23.37 7.27
CA LYS A 273 -14.82 21.94 7.24
C LYS A 273 -15.63 21.58 6.00
N ALA A 274 -16.65 22.37 5.66
CA ALA A 274 -17.46 22.16 4.46
C ALA A 274 -16.63 22.30 3.18
N ALA A 275 -15.80 23.33 3.07
CA ALA A 275 -14.89 23.53 1.94
C ALA A 275 -13.87 22.40 1.84
N ALA A 276 -13.34 21.92 2.98
CA ALA A 276 -12.42 20.81 3.06
C ALA A 276 -13.07 19.50 2.55
N LEU A 277 -14.29 19.23 2.98
CA LEU A 277 -15.04 18.05 2.51
C LEU A 277 -15.31 18.13 1.00
N ALA A 278 -15.76 19.27 0.50
CA ALA A 278 -15.99 19.47 -0.93
C ALA A 278 -14.71 19.30 -1.75
N ALA A 279 -13.58 19.88 -1.31
CA ALA A 279 -12.28 19.72 -1.96
C ALA A 279 -11.82 18.27 -1.95
N MET A 280 -12.02 17.55 -0.84
CA MET A 280 -11.69 16.12 -0.77
C MET A 280 -12.52 15.29 -1.73
N LEU A 281 -13.82 15.51 -1.83
CA LEU A 281 -14.69 14.83 -2.79
C LEU A 281 -14.30 15.13 -4.24
N LEU A 282 -13.95 16.37 -4.56
CA LEU A 282 -13.45 16.76 -5.87
C LEU A 282 -12.12 16.05 -6.21
N VAL A 283 -11.18 15.96 -5.26
CA VAL A 283 -9.94 15.22 -5.45
C VAL A 283 -10.23 13.72 -5.66
N GLN A 284 -11.14 13.14 -4.87
CA GLN A 284 -11.58 11.74 -5.04
C GLN A 284 -12.15 11.50 -6.45
N LEU A 285 -13.05 12.40 -6.89
CA LEU A 285 -13.66 12.31 -8.22
C LEU A 285 -12.59 12.43 -9.32
N ALA A 286 -11.72 13.43 -9.25
CA ALA A 286 -10.66 13.63 -10.25
C ALA A 286 -9.71 12.44 -10.36
N VAL A 287 -9.39 11.80 -9.23
CA VAL A 287 -8.54 10.62 -9.19
C VAL A 287 -9.29 9.36 -9.66
N TYR A 288 -10.62 9.31 -9.51
CA TYR A 288 -11.46 8.17 -9.96
C TYR A 288 -11.79 8.19 -11.45
N LEU A 289 -11.95 9.37 -12.06
CA LEU A 289 -12.38 9.54 -13.45
C LEU A 289 -11.61 8.68 -14.46
N PRO A 290 -10.28 8.60 -14.44
CA PRO A 290 -9.55 7.76 -15.40
C PRO A 290 -9.96 6.29 -15.39
N SER A 291 -10.25 5.74 -14.20
CA SER A 291 -10.69 4.34 -14.07
C SER A 291 -12.14 4.10 -14.48
N ALA A 292 -12.98 5.15 -14.44
CA ALA A 292 -14.38 5.06 -14.84
C ALA A 292 -14.56 4.99 -16.36
N PHE A 293 -13.62 5.53 -17.13
CA PHE A 293 -13.65 5.50 -18.59
C PHE A 293 -13.09 4.22 -19.22
N ASP A 294 -12.41 3.40 -18.44
CA ASP A 294 -11.84 2.12 -18.90
C ASP A 294 -12.90 1.01 -18.75
N LYS A 295 -13.76 0.88 -19.75
CA LYS A 295 -14.94 0.00 -19.70
C LYS A 295 -14.66 -1.47 -20.08
N GLU A 296 -13.63 -1.74 -20.88
CA GLU A 296 -13.43 -3.06 -21.50
C GLU A 296 -13.04 -4.17 -20.50
N GLU A 297 -12.39 -3.85 -19.38
CA GLU A 297 -11.95 -4.87 -18.40
C GLU A 297 -12.83 -4.96 -17.13
N ASN A 298 -13.79 -4.05 -16.93
CA ASN A 298 -14.52 -3.94 -15.66
C ASN A 298 -15.46 -5.14 -15.37
N GLY A 299 -15.95 -5.85 -16.40
CA GLY A 299 -16.90 -6.95 -16.24
C GLY A 299 -16.33 -8.20 -15.58
N HIS A 300 -15.02 -8.43 -15.69
CA HIS A 300 -14.40 -9.71 -15.30
C HIS A 300 -13.33 -9.58 -14.16
N ARG A 301 -13.15 -8.39 -13.60
CA ARG A 301 -12.15 -8.15 -12.54
C ARG A 301 -12.37 -8.97 -11.27
N ALA A 302 -13.59 -9.34 -11.00
CA ALA A 302 -13.94 -10.12 -9.81
C ALA A 302 -13.83 -11.65 -10.02
N LEU A 303 -13.65 -12.14 -11.26
CA LEU A 303 -13.61 -13.57 -11.56
C LEU A 303 -12.62 -14.33 -10.67
N PRO A 304 -11.34 -13.94 -10.57
CA PRO A 304 -10.38 -14.65 -9.72
C PRO A 304 -10.80 -14.76 -8.25
N PHE A 305 -11.52 -13.77 -7.74
CA PHE A 305 -12.08 -13.84 -6.40
C PHE A 305 -13.08 -14.98 -6.25
N PHE A 306 -14.03 -15.09 -7.18
CA PHE A 306 -15.05 -16.13 -7.15
C PHE A 306 -14.49 -17.53 -7.42
N GLU A 307 -13.46 -17.63 -8.27
CA GLU A 307 -12.73 -18.86 -8.56
C GLU A 307 -12.05 -19.42 -7.29
N TYR A 308 -11.35 -18.56 -6.53
CA TYR A 308 -10.74 -18.97 -5.27
C TYR A 308 -11.78 -19.27 -4.20
N LEU A 309 -12.85 -18.48 -4.16
CA LEU A 309 -13.87 -18.63 -3.15
C LEU A 309 -14.61 -19.95 -3.24
N ILE A 310 -15.04 -20.35 -4.44
CA ILE A 310 -15.75 -21.62 -4.61
C ILE A 310 -14.85 -22.81 -4.25
N THR A 311 -13.54 -22.75 -4.60
CA THR A 311 -12.55 -23.77 -4.23
C THR A 311 -12.41 -23.85 -2.71
N SER A 312 -12.33 -22.72 -2.04
CA SER A 312 -12.25 -22.67 -0.58
C SER A 312 -13.56 -23.11 0.11
N MET A 313 -14.72 -22.77 -0.44
CA MET A 313 -16.02 -23.20 0.10
C MET A 313 -16.20 -24.73 -0.03
N GLU A 314 -15.80 -25.32 -1.16
CA GLU A 314 -15.86 -26.77 -1.34
C GLU A 314 -15.00 -27.48 -0.29
N ARG A 315 -13.77 -27.02 -0.08
CA ARG A 315 -12.85 -27.53 0.97
C ARG A 315 -13.45 -27.45 2.37
N ASN A 316 -14.23 -26.42 2.65
CA ASN A 316 -14.83 -26.17 3.96
C ASN A 316 -16.23 -26.78 4.14
N GLY A 317 -16.61 -27.74 3.31
CA GLY A 317 -17.80 -28.56 3.46
C GLY A 317 -19.06 -27.98 2.80
N LEU A 318 -18.92 -27.39 1.60
CA LEU A 318 -20.06 -27.04 0.78
C LEU A 318 -20.82 -28.33 0.38
N ASP A 319 -22.09 -28.42 0.81
CA ASP A 319 -22.96 -29.56 0.49
C ASP A 319 -23.30 -29.59 -1.00
N LYS A 320 -22.80 -30.62 -1.70
CA LYS A 320 -22.93 -30.74 -3.16
C LYS A 320 -24.38 -31.08 -3.58
N GLU A 321 -25.09 -31.89 -2.80
CA GLU A 321 -26.44 -32.29 -3.13
C GLU A 321 -27.44 -31.13 -2.96
N LYS A 322 -27.33 -30.43 -1.81
CA LYS A 322 -28.15 -29.26 -1.54
C LYS A 322 -27.94 -28.12 -2.54
N ASN A 323 -26.74 -27.96 -3.06
CA ASN A 323 -26.34 -26.86 -3.94
C ASN A 323 -26.17 -27.32 -5.42
N ALA A 324 -26.70 -28.47 -5.80
CA ALA A 324 -26.47 -29.09 -7.12
C ALA A 324 -26.85 -28.15 -8.29
N ALA A 325 -27.90 -27.37 -8.19
CA ALA A 325 -28.32 -26.43 -9.25
C ALA A 325 -27.30 -25.33 -9.49
N ASP A 326 -26.77 -24.70 -8.43
CA ASP A 326 -25.75 -23.65 -8.57
C ASP A 326 -24.39 -24.24 -8.98
N LEU A 327 -24.03 -25.42 -8.48
CA LEU A 327 -22.81 -26.12 -8.88
C LEU A 327 -22.84 -26.58 -10.35
N ALA A 328 -24.01 -26.90 -10.92
CA ALA A 328 -24.17 -27.16 -12.35
C ALA A 328 -23.87 -25.92 -13.20
N ILE A 329 -24.19 -24.72 -12.69
CA ILE A 329 -23.84 -23.46 -13.34
C ILE A 329 -22.35 -23.19 -13.21
N VAL A 330 -21.78 -23.39 -12.00
CA VAL A 330 -20.32 -23.27 -11.76
C VAL A 330 -19.56 -24.16 -12.74
N ASN A 331 -20.01 -25.39 -12.95
CA ASN A 331 -19.35 -26.39 -13.81
C ASN A 331 -19.29 -26.02 -15.30
N ARG A 332 -20.02 -24.98 -15.76
CA ARG A 332 -19.89 -24.45 -17.13
C ARG A 332 -18.63 -23.62 -17.31
N TYR A 333 -18.12 -23.04 -16.23
CA TYR A 333 -16.96 -22.17 -16.26
C TYR A 333 -15.72 -22.79 -15.58
N ILE A 334 -15.90 -23.43 -14.42
CA ILE A 334 -14.86 -24.16 -13.69
C ILE A 334 -15.39 -25.57 -13.37
N SER A 335 -14.59 -26.58 -13.67
CA SER A 335 -14.90 -27.97 -13.34
C SER A 335 -14.97 -28.18 -11.83
N VAL A 336 -16.14 -28.59 -11.33
CA VAL A 336 -16.36 -28.93 -9.92
C VAL A 336 -15.52 -30.15 -9.52
N ASP A 337 -15.30 -31.08 -10.44
CA ASP A 337 -14.43 -32.25 -10.20
C ASP A 337 -12.97 -31.85 -10.07
N ALA A 338 -12.51 -30.89 -10.88
CA ALA A 338 -11.15 -30.35 -10.76
C ALA A 338 -10.96 -29.60 -9.43
N ILE A 339 -11.99 -28.88 -8.95
CA ILE A 339 -11.97 -28.26 -7.62
C ILE A 339 -11.81 -29.34 -6.53
N HIS A 340 -12.59 -30.40 -6.63
CA HIS A 340 -12.55 -31.50 -5.66
C HIS A 340 -11.20 -32.21 -5.64
N GLU A 341 -10.68 -32.57 -6.83
CA GLU A 341 -9.38 -33.19 -6.98
C GLU A 341 -8.24 -32.30 -6.43
N LEU A 342 -8.31 -31.00 -6.68
CA LEU A 342 -7.35 -30.04 -6.14
C LEU A 342 -7.38 -30.02 -4.61
N ASN A 343 -8.56 -30.00 -4.02
CA ASN A 343 -8.73 -29.97 -2.57
C ASN A 343 -8.27 -31.27 -1.90
N GLU A 344 -8.52 -32.43 -2.50
CA GLU A 344 -8.00 -33.71 -2.02
C GLU A 344 -6.48 -33.80 -2.08
N ARG A 345 -5.86 -33.33 -3.17
CA ARG A 345 -4.40 -33.35 -3.33
C ARG A 345 -3.67 -32.39 -2.40
N GLN A 346 -4.26 -31.23 -2.13
CA GLN A 346 -3.61 -30.22 -1.28
C GLN A 346 -3.78 -30.48 0.22
N GLY A 347 -4.79 -31.26 0.62
CA GLY A 347 -5.12 -31.50 2.02
C GLY A 347 -5.41 -30.19 2.78
N ASP A 348 -5.43 -30.28 4.11
CA ASP A 348 -5.71 -29.13 5.00
C ASP A 348 -4.61 -28.07 5.02
N TYR A 349 -3.49 -28.32 4.34
CA TYR A 349 -2.25 -27.54 4.55
C TYR A 349 -1.92 -26.53 3.48
N ASN A 350 -2.63 -26.48 2.35
CA ASN A 350 -2.23 -25.63 1.24
C ASN A 350 -3.41 -24.85 0.66
N TYR A 351 -3.66 -23.63 1.18
CA TYR A 351 -4.61 -22.66 0.64
C TYR A 351 -4.10 -21.93 -0.61
N ASN A 352 -3.34 -22.62 -1.45
CA ASN A 352 -2.87 -22.04 -2.71
C ASN A 352 -3.88 -22.31 -3.83
N ASP A 353 -5.04 -21.70 -3.71
CA ASP A 353 -6.17 -21.89 -4.63
C ASP A 353 -5.93 -21.31 -6.03
N ASN A 354 -4.80 -20.60 -6.23
CA ASN A 354 -4.40 -20.09 -7.55
C ASN A 354 -4.29 -21.17 -8.64
N ILE A 355 -4.05 -22.41 -8.25
CA ILE A 355 -3.87 -23.49 -9.20
C ILE A 355 -5.14 -23.76 -9.99
N ILE A 356 -6.31 -23.51 -9.41
CA ILE A 356 -7.60 -23.80 -10.07
C ILE A 356 -7.79 -22.98 -11.36
N ILE A 357 -7.29 -21.75 -11.44
CA ILE A 357 -7.37 -20.92 -12.63
C ILE A 357 -6.54 -21.44 -13.81
N TYR A 358 -5.61 -22.35 -13.55
CA TYR A 358 -4.77 -22.93 -14.59
C TYR A 358 -5.24 -24.30 -15.03
N TYR A 359 -5.91 -25.05 -14.15
CA TYR A 359 -6.25 -26.45 -14.40
C TYR A 359 -7.76 -26.74 -14.40
N GLY A 360 -8.55 -25.87 -13.80
CA GLY A 360 -9.98 -26.09 -13.61
C GLY A 360 -10.89 -25.38 -14.62
N LEU A 361 -10.36 -24.45 -15.42
CA LEU A 361 -11.20 -23.69 -16.37
C LEU A 361 -11.70 -24.59 -17.50
N VAL A 362 -13.00 -24.46 -17.79
CA VAL A 362 -13.64 -25.22 -18.88
C VAL A 362 -13.32 -24.54 -20.22
N PRO A 363 -12.70 -25.24 -21.19
CA PRO A 363 -12.41 -24.67 -22.49
C PRO A 363 -13.67 -24.23 -23.23
N GLY A 364 -13.67 -23.04 -23.81
CA GLY A 364 -14.77 -22.50 -24.59
C GLY A 364 -15.91 -21.88 -23.77
N ALA A 365 -15.73 -21.70 -22.45
CA ALA A 365 -16.69 -20.97 -21.64
C ALA A 365 -16.94 -19.53 -22.20
N THR A 366 -18.19 -19.16 -22.33
CA THR A 366 -18.62 -17.87 -22.89
C THR A 366 -18.55 -16.77 -21.84
N ASP A 367 -18.69 -15.50 -22.26
CA ASP A 367 -18.80 -14.39 -21.32
C ASP A 367 -20.09 -14.47 -20.47
N GLN A 368 -21.17 -15.06 -21.03
CA GLN A 368 -22.37 -15.33 -20.26
C GLN A 368 -22.12 -16.38 -19.16
N ASP A 369 -21.36 -17.44 -19.45
CA ASP A 369 -20.99 -18.45 -18.43
C ASP A 369 -20.17 -17.83 -17.28
N LYS A 370 -19.31 -16.85 -17.57
CA LYS A 370 -18.57 -16.11 -16.54
C LYS A 370 -19.50 -15.29 -15.63
N VAL A 371 -20.50 -14.62 -16.22
CA VAL A 371 -21.50 -13.85 -15.44
C VAL A 371 -22.38 -14.79 -14.62
N ASP A 372 -22.85 -15.88 -15.22
CA ASP A 372 -23.68 -16.88 -14.55
C ASP A 372 -22.91 -17.55 -13.40
N PHE A 373 -21.63 -17.86 -13.62
CA PHE A 373 -20.71 -18.36 -12.60
C PHE A 373 -20.62 -17.39 -11.40
N GLN A 374 -20.34 -16.10 -11.63
CA GLN A 374 -20.27 -15.12 -10.55
C GLN A 374 -21.57 -15.07 -9.74
N ASN A 375 -22.70 -15.04 -10.42
CA ASN A 375 -24.01 -15.02 -9.79
C ASN A 375 -24.30 -16.30 -8.99
N ALA A 376 -23.91 -17.46 -9.51
CA ALA A 376 -24.05 -18.74 -8.81
C ALA A 376 -23.19 -18.77 -7.53
N VAL A 377 -21.93 -18.32 -7.58
CA VAL A 377 -21.09 -18.28 -6.39
C VAL A 377 -21.62 -17.29 -5.34
N ILE A 378 -22.17 -16.13 -5.77
CA ILE A 378 -22.82 -15.19 -4.85
C ILE A 378 -24.01 -15.86 -4.15
N ARG A 379 -24.85 -16.62 -4.88
CA ARG A 379 -25.96 -17.35 -4.27
C ARG A 379 -25.46 -18.43 -3.29
N LEU A 380 -24.41 -19.15 -3.65
CA LEU A 380 -23.78 -20.14 -2.76
C LEU A 380 -23.28 -19.50 -1.46
N MET A 381 -22.66 -18.31 -1.53
CA MET A 381 -22.25 -17.55 -0.34
C MET A 381 -23.44 -17.21 0.56
N ILE A 382 -24.53 -16.71 -0.04
CA ILE A 382 -25.74 -16.27 0.69
C ILE A 382 -26.44 -17.47 1.33
N HIS A 383 -26.55 -18.58 0.61
CA HIS A 383 -27.25 -19.77 1.08
C HIS A 383 -26.39 -20.61 2.06
N ASN A 384 -25.06 -20.45 2.06
CA ASN A 384 -24.15 -21.20 2.90
C ASN A 384 -23.22 -20.26 3.72
N PRO A 385 -23.75 -19.31 4.51
CA PRO A 385 -22.95 -18.26 5.16
C PRO A 385 -21.91 -18.81 6.14
N LEU A 386 -22.19 -19.93 6.82
CA LEU A 386 -21.24 -20.54 7.74
C LEU A 386 -20.05 -21.17 6.99
N VAL A 387 -20.29 -21.80 5.85
CA VAL A 387 -19.23 -22.35 4.99
C VAL A 387 -18.35 -21.21 4.47
N TYR A 388 -18.98 -20.13 3.97
CA TYR A 388 -18.27 -18.93 3.55
C TYR A 388 -17.39 -18.36 4.67
N ILE A 389 -17.93 -18.13 5.87
CA ILE A 389 -17.18 -17.58 7.01
C ILE A 389 -16.03 -18.51 7.40
N ARG A 390 -16.24 -19.84 7.43
CA ARG A 390 -15.19 -20.81 7.71
C ARG A 390 -14.06 -20.74 6.67
N SER A 391 -14.42 -20.60 5.40
CA SER A 391 -13.45 -20.46 4.30
C SER A 391 -12.56 -19.24 4.50
N GLN A 392 -13.14 -18.09 4.84
CA GLN A 392 -12.42 -16.85 5.03
C GLN A 392 -11.53 -16.87 6.29
N ILE A 393 -12.09 -17.33 7.41
CA ILE A 393 -11.34 -17.48 8.65
C ILE A 393 -10.23 -18.53 8.47
N GLY A 394 -10.52 -19.64 7.79
CA GLY A 394 -9.54 -20.68 7.48
C GLY A 394 -8.34 -20.13 6.72
N ALA A 395 -8.56 -19.35 5.67
CA ALA A 395 -7.50 -18.70 4.90
C ALA A 395 -6.64 -17.74 5.77
N TRP A 396 -7.29 -16.94 6.64
CA TRP A 396 -6.59 -16.05 7.57
C TRP A 396 -5.76 -16.80 8.61
N LEU A 397 -6.35 -17.88 9.21
CA LEU A 397 -5.66 -18.74 10.16
C LEU A 397 -4.44 -19.43 9.51
N HIS A 398 -4.57 -19.82 8.25
CA HIS A 398 -3.50 -20.46 7.49
C HIS A 398 -2.28 -19.55 7.30
N ILE A 399 -2.46 -18.26 7.00
CA ILE A 399 -1.36 -17.29 6.91
C ILE A 399 -0.55 -17.24 8.21
N SER A 400 -1.24 -17.37 9.33
CA SER A 400 -0.67 -17.28 10.69
C SER A 400 -0.10 -18.59 11.21
N ASN A 401 -0.29 -19.70 10.50
CA ASN A 401 0.21 -21.01 10.93
C ASN A 401 1.68 -21.22 10.51
N ALA A 402 2.59 -21.10 11.48
CA ALA A 402 4.02 -21.23 11.28
C ALA A 402 4.50 -22.68 11.03
N PHE A 403 3.67 -23.68 11.34
CA PHE A 403 4.10 -25.08 11.40
C PHE A 403 4.01 -25.85 10.08
N GLN A 404 3.68 -25.18 8.97
CA GLN A 404 3.36 -25.83 7.70
C GLN A 404 4.53 -26.09 6.75
N TYR A 405 5.75 -25.72 7.11
CA TYR A 405 6.89 -25.77 6.18
C TYR A 405 8.04 -26.60 6.73
N GLU A 406 8.53 -27.50 5.90
CA GLU A 406 9.59 -28.46 6.25
C GLU A 406 11.00 -27.84 6.31
N ARG A 407 11.21 -26.64 5.75
CA ARG A 407 12.53 -26.00 5.69
C ARG A 407 12.71 -24.98 6.82
N THR A 408 13.85 -25.02 7.48
CA THR A 408 14.17 -24.18 8.64
C THR A 408 14.09 -22.67 8.36
N LEU A 409 14.50 -22.23 7.17
CA LEU A 409 14.40 -20.80 6.76
C LEU A 409 12.95 -20.38 6.55
N ASP A 410 12.12 -21.26 5.99
CA ASP A 410 10.69 -21.02 5.80
C ASP A 410 9.96 -20.97 7.14
N TYR A 411 10.36 -21.80 8.10
CA TYR A 411 9.84 -21.80 9.47
C TYR A 411 10.10 -20.45 10.16
N ALA A 412 11.33 -19.94 10.13
CA ALA A 412 11.67 -18.65 10.71
C ALA A 412 10.88 -17.50 10.03
N ALA A 413 10.75 -17.54 8.70
CA ALA A 413 9.95 -16.56 7.97
C ALA A 413 8.47 -16.61 8.37
N ASN A 414 7.94 -17.80 8.62
CA ASN A 414 6.52 -18.01 8.97
C ASN A 414 6.19 -17.59 10.40
N ILE A 415 7.11 -17.73 11.37
CA ILE A 415 6.91 -17.17 12.71
C ILE A 415 6.64 -15.65 12.63
N PHE A 416 7.38 -14.93 11.78
CA PHE A 416 7.19 -13.49 11.60
C PHE A 416 6.00 -13.12 10.72
N LYS A 417 5.42 -14.05 9.95
CA LYS A 417 4.15 -13.85 9.23
C LYS A 417 2.93 -13.94 10.14
N ASN A 418 3.10 -14.37 11.39
CA ASN A 418 2.00 -14.53 12.32
C ASN A 418 1.19 -13.24 12.48
N LEU A 419 -0.11 -13.31 12.19
CA LEU A 419 -1.05 -12.19 12.29
C LEU A 419 -1.80 -12.15 13.62
N TYR A 420 -1.71 -13.18 14.46
CA TYR A 420 -2.43 -13.22 15.73
C TYR A 420 -1.98 -12.10 16.68
N VAL A 421 -0.67 -11.92 16.82
CA VAL A 421 -0.11 -10.90 17.72
C VAL A 421 -0.44 -9.48 17.24
N PRO A 422 -0.18 -9.10 15.97
CA PRO A 422 -0.60 -7.81 15.45
C PRO A 422 -2.11 -7.55 15.56
N THR A 423 -2.95 -8.55 15.25
CA THR A 423 -4.41 -8.42 15.32
C THR A 423 -4.88 -8.24 16.75
N ALA A 424 -4.42 -9.06 17.69
CA ALA A 424 -4.75 -8.93 19.10
C ALA A 424 -4.33 -7.57 19.66
N TRP A 425 -3.14 -7.09 19.27
CA TRP A 425 -2.66 -5.75 19.60
C TRP A 425 -3.59 -4.67 19.10
N LEU A 426 -3.99 -4.71 17.82
CA LEU A 426 -4.85 -3.70 17.19
C LEU A 426 -6.26 -3.71 17.80
N ILE A 427 -6.84 -4.88 18.08
CA ILE A 427 -8.14 -5.00 18.75
C ILE A 427 -8.05 -4.46 20.18
N GLY A 428 -7.03 -4.84 20.94
CA GLY A 428 -6.80 -4.32 22.29
C GLY A 428 -6.61 -2.80 22.31
N LEU A 429 -5.85 -2.27 21.37
CA LEU A 429 -5.66 -0.84 21.18
C LEU A 429 -6.98 -0.14 20.82
N TRP A 430 -7.76 -0.70 19.92
CA TRP A 430 -9.06 -0.17 19.49
C TRP A 430 -10.05 -0.06 20.67
N VAL A 431 -10.16 -1.12 21.48
CA VAL A 431 -10.99 -1.13 22.70
C VAL A 431 -10.47 -0.10 23.71
N TYR A 432 -9.15 -0.04 23.94
CA TYR A 432 -8.54 0.91 24.86
C TYR A 432 -8.82 2.36 24.43
N MET A 433 -8.67 2.69 23.16
CA MET A 433 -8.93 4.04 22.64
C MET A 433 -10.41 4.43 22.71
N LEU A 434 -11.32 3.47 22.51
CA LEU A 434 -12.76 3.67 22.69
C LEU A 434 -13.10 4.00 24.16
N VAL A 435 -12.62 3.19 25.10
CA VAL A 435 -12.85 3.40 26.56
C VAL A 435 -12.24 4.74 27.00
N LYS A 436 -11.09 5.11 26.49
CA LYS A 436 -10.44 6.41 26.81
C LYS A 436 -10.99 7.57 26.00
N LYS A 437 -12.00 7.37 25.15
CA LYS A 437 -12.61 8.40 24.26
C LYS A 437 -11.59 9.14 23.39
N GLN A 438 -10.54 8.43 22.97
CA GLN A 438 -9.48 8.96 22.10
C GLN A 438 -9.87 8.79 20.63
N TRP A 439 -10.87 9.55 20.19
CA TRP A 439 -11.57 9.37 18.92
C TRP A 439 -10.65 9.40 17.69
N CYS A 440 -9.66 10.28 17.63
CA CYS A 440 -8.73 10.34 16.51
C CYS A 440 -8.03 8.99 16.30
N TYR A 441 -7.40 8.47 17.35
CA TYR A 441 -6.69 7.18 17.28
C TYR A 441 -7.64 6.01 17.08
N TRP A 442 -8.82 6.08 17.68
CA TRP A 442 -9.86 5.08 17.51
C TRP A 442 -10.29 4.94 16.05
N PHE A 443 -10.56 6.05 15.36
CA PHE A 443 -10.93 6.03 13.93
C PHE A 443 -9.77 5.59 13.04
N ILE A 444 -8.51 6.00 13.31
CA ILE A 444 -7.36 5.53 12.55
C ILE A 444 -7.21 4.00 12.69
N THR A 445 -7.32 3.48 13.90
CA THR A 445 -7.26 2.03 14.17
C THR A 445 -8.45 1.29 13.54
N SER A 446 -9.67 1.88 13.61
CA SER A 446 -10.85 1.35 12.91
C SER A 446 -10.62 1.21 11.41
N GLY A 447 -9.93 2.16 10.79
CA GLY A 447 -9.57 2.08 9.36
C GLY A 447 -8.74 0.84 9.03
N HIS A 448 -7.72 0.55 9.81
CA HIS A 448 -6.90 -0.63 9.61
C HIS A 448 -7.65 -1.93 9.91
N LEU A 449 -8.49 -1.97 10.95
CA LEU A 449 -9.35 -3.12 11.24
C LEU A 449 -10.42 -3.33 10.15
N CYS A 450 -11.00 -2.26 9.60
CA CYS A 450 -11.92 -2.34 8.46
C CYS A 450 -11.20 -2.91 7.22
N HIS A 451 -9.99 -2.44 6.93
CA HIS A 451 -9.20 -3.00 5.82
C HIS A 451 -8.96 -4.50 6.01
N MET A 452 -8.53 -4.91 7.20
CA MET A 452 -8.33 -6.32 7.54
C MET A 452 -9.63 -7.13 7.38
N ALA A 453 -10.74 -6.63 7.90
CA ALA A 453 -12.04 -7.31 7.81
C ALA A 453 -12.51 -7.47 6.37
N ILE A 454 -12.42 -6.40 5.55
CA ILE A 454 -12.78 -6.44 4.13
C ILE A 454 -11.82 -7.36 3.36
N THR A 455 -10.52 -7.29 3.62
CA THR A 455 -9.53 -8.19 3.03
C THR A 455 -9.85 -9.64 3.37
N THR A 456 -10.13 -9.95 4.63
CA THR A 456 -10.51 -11.30 5.05
C THR A 456 -11.82 -11.74 4.39
N ALA A 457 -12.81 -10.86 4.26
CA ALA A 457 -14.09 -11.20 3.63
C ALA A 457 -14.00 -11.42 2.11
N LEU A 458 -13.16 -10.64 1.41
CA LEU A 458 -13.15 -10.63 -0.06
C LEU A 458 -11.99 -11.42 -0.69
N LEU A 459 -11.00 -11.85 0.08
CA LEU A 459 -9.79 -12.51 -0.45
C LEU A 459 -9.58 -13.87 0.21
N PRO A 460 -9.98 -14.94 -0.45
CA PRO A 460 -9.80 -16.30 0.08
C PRO A 460 -8.36 -16.81 0.00
N ALA A 461 -7.47 -16.09 -0.70
CA ALA A 461 -6.08 -16.51 -0.84
C ALA A 461 -5.22 -16.15 0.37
N ALA A 462 -4.53 -17.14 0.93
CA ALA A 462 -3.73 -17.03 2.14
C ALA A 462 -2.37 -16.35 1.89
N TYR A 463 -2.35 -15.08 1.47
CA TYR A 463 -1.12 -14.34 1.24
C TYR A 463 -0.89 -13.25 2.27
N PHE A 464 0.24 -13.29 2.98
CA PHE A 464 0.70 -12.27 3.93
C PHE A 464 0.70 -10.86 3.34
N LYS A 465 1.02 -10.71 2.04
CA LYS A 465 1.06 -9.41 1.33
C LYS A 465 -0.23 -8.59 1.48
N TYR A 466 -1.37 -9.25 1.65
CA TYR A 466 -2.67 -8.58 1.76
C TYR A 466 -2.89 -7.92 3.13
N TYR A 467 -2.25 -8.45 4.17
CA TYR A 467 -2.35 -7.98 5.56
C TYR A 467 -1.12 -7.17 5.99
N TYR A 468 -0.24 -6.85 5.05
CA TYR A 468 0.99 -6.15 5.37
C TYR A 468 0.74 -4.73 5.90
N SER A 469 -0.35 -4.07 5.51
CA SER A 469 -0.73 -2.75 6.03
C SER A 469 -1.07 -2.78 7.53
N GLU A 470 -1.77 -3.82 8.00
CA GLU A 470 -2.10 -4.01 9.42
C GLU A 470 -0.87 -4.35 10.24
N TYR A 471 -0.01 -5.21 9.69
CA TYR A 471 1.27 -5.56 10.30
C TYR A 471 2.15 -4.32 10.50
N MET A 472 2.25 -3.45 9.50
CA MET A 472 2.99 -2.19 9.55
C MET A 472 2.38 -1.21 10.55
N TYR A 473 1.06 -1.09 10.60
CA TYR A 473 0.37 -0.21 11.53
C TYR A 473 0.47 -0.71 12.98
N ALA A 474 0.37 -2.01 13.20
CA ALA A 474 0.62 -2.60 14.51
C ALA A 474 2.03 -2.28 15.02
N ALA A 475 3.04 -2.38 14.16
CA ALA A 475 4.41 -2.01 14.50
C ALA A 475 4.57 -0.51 14.79
N LEU A 476 3.91 0.38 14.04
CA LEU A 476 3.89 1.82 14.30
C LEU A 476 3.33 2.12 15.69
N THR A 477 2.18 1.56 16.01
CA THR A 477 1.49 1.81 17.29
C THR A 477 2.21 1.17 18.48
N ALA A 478 2.78 -0.03 18.31
CA ALA A 478 3.62 -0.66 19.30
C ALA A 478 4.90 0.15 19.58
N THR A 479 5.56 0.63 18.52
CA THR A 479 6.74 1.52 18.64
C THR A 479 6.41 2.78 19.44
N LEU A 480 5.28 3.43 19.13
CA LEU A 480 4.80 4.59 19.89
C LEU A 480 4.55 4.25 21.36
N ALA A 481 3.86 3.16 21.63
CA ALA A 481 3.57 2.71 23.00
C ALA A 481 4.85 2.49 23.79
N VAL A 482 5.84 1.79 23.24
CA VAL A 482 7.16 1.57 23.87
C VAL A 482 7.88 2.90 24.13
N CYS A 483 7.91 3.81 23.16
CA CYS A 483 8.53 5.13 23.33
C CYS A 483 7.90 5.92 24.48
N PHE A 484 6.57 5.95 24.57
CA PHE A 484 5.87 6.68 25.65
C PHE A 484 6.03 5.99 27.01
N LEU A 485 6.02 4.66 27.08
CA LEU A 485 6.23 3.92 28.33
C LEU A 485 7.63 4.21 28.90
N VAL A 486 8.67 4.15 28.05
CA VAL A 486 10.05 4.44 28.48
C VAL A 486 10.19 5.92 28.89
N LYS A 487 9.58 6.85 28.17
CA LYS A 487 9.57 8.27 28.56
C LYS A 487 8.95 8.46 29.95
N ARG A 488 7.78 7.88 30.18
CA ARG A 488 7.08 7.95 31.46
C ARG A 488 7.87 7.32 32.60
N HIS A 489 8.54 6.21 32.35
CA HIS A 489 9.40 5.55 33.35
C HIS A 489 10.56 6.46 33.77
N ARG A 490 11.26 7.08 32.80
CA ARG A 490 12.36 8.02 33.07
C ARG A 490 11.90 9.25 33.86
N GLU A 491 10.74 9.81 33.51
CA GLU A 491 10.16 10.97 34.21
C GLU A 491 9.79 10.62 35.68
N LYS A 492 9.28 9.41 35.92
CA LYS A 492 9.01 8.94 37.29
C LYS A 492 10.30 8.79 38.09
N LYS A 493 11.35 8.16 37.51
CA LYS A 493 12.62 7.94 38.17
C LYS A 493 13.28 9.28 38.58
N SER A 494 13.30 10.25 37.66
CA SER A 494 13.88 11.58 37.96
C SER A 494 13.12 12.33 39.07
N ARG A 495 11.80 12.11 39.23
CA ARG A 495 11.00 12.68 40.32
C ARG A 495 11.23 12.00 41.67
N THR A 496 11.67 10.75 41.67
CA THR A 496 11.95 9.99 42.92
C THR A 496 13.36 10.26 43.41
N GLU A 497 14.27 10.68 42.51
CA GLU A 497 15.68 10.99 42.83
C GLU A 497 15.89 12.51 43.15
N ALA A 498 14.88 13.36 42.91
CA ALA A 498 14.87 14.79 43.28
C ALA A 498 14.08 15.01 44.60
#